data_83207103c067239b4867197180ab53d6
#
_entry.id   83207103c067239b4867197180ab53d6
#
_cell.length_a   1.000
_cell.length_b   1.000
_cell.length_c   1.000
_cell.angle_alpha   90.00
_cell.angle_beta   90.00
_cell.angle_gamma   90.00
#
_symmetry.space_group_name_H-M   'P 1'
#
loop_
_entity.id
_entity.type
_entity.pdbx_description
1 polymer ?
#
loop_
_entity_poly.entity_id
_entity_poly.type
_entity_poly.pdbx_seq_one_letter_code
_entity_poly.pdbx_strand_id
1 'polypeptide(L)'
;REAAQQPDWPDPGELDAALKVLAGYPPLVFAGESRALTGALAGVAEGRAFLLQAGDCAESFEAFSADSIRERLKVILQMAVVLTYSAGVPTVKVGRIAGQYAKPRSSGTETIEGIELPSFRGHLVNDIEFTAAARTPVPDRLLQAYHQSASTLNLLRAFTTGGFADLSRVHQWNQEFVASSPEGQRYEQLASEIERALRFMEACGLDHDTVPALHQTDVWTSHEALVLGYEEALTRKDSLTGDWYDCSAHMVWIGERTRQLDGAHIEFFRGIG
;
A
#
# COMPACT_ATOMS: atom_id res chain seq x y z
N ARG A 1 1.27 -1.96 -27.54
CA ARG A 1 2.35 -2.78 -27.03
C ARG A 1 1.78 -3.97 -26.26
N GLU A 2 2.50 -5.07 -26.17
CA GLU A 2 2.08 -6.22 -25.39
C GLU A 2 2.13 -5.90 -23.89
N ALA A 3 1.07 -6.26 -23.18
CA ALA A 3 0.97 -6.13 -21.73
C ALA A 3 1.17 -7.49 -21.07
N ALA A 4 2.32 -7.67 -20.44
CA ALA A 4 2.61 -8.89 -19.70
C ALA A 4 1.68 -9.07 -18.47
N GLN A 5 1.52 -10.29 -18.02
CA GLN A 5 0.77 -10.62 -16.80
C GLN A 5 -0.74 -10.26 -16.85
N GLN A 6 -1.32 -9.92 -18.01
CA GLN A 6 -2.74 -9.65 -18.07
C GLN A 6 -3.55 -10.94 -17.90
N PRO A 7 -4.70 -10.90 -17.22
CA PRO A 7 -5.60 -12.04 -17.12
C PRO A 7 -6.31 -12.33 -18.47
N ASP A 8 -6.59 -13.61 -18.71
CA ASP A 8 -7.46 -14.04 -19.80
C ASP A 8 -8.92 -13.93 -19.35
N TRP A 9 -9.50 -12.76 -19.54
CA TRP A 9 -10.89 -12.49 -19.15
C TRP A 9 -11.87 -13.29 -20.02
N PRO A 10 -12.78 -14.08 -19.42
CA PRO A 10 -13.70 -14.94 -20.19
C PRO A 10 -14.67 -14.15 -21.08
N ASP A 11 -15.12 -12.98 -20.62
CA ASP A 11 -16.03 -12.09 -21.34
C ASP A 11 -15.45 -10.66 -21.39
N PRO A 12 -14.94 -10.24 -22.57
CA PRO A 12 -14.46 -8.89 -22.77
C PRO A 12 -15.54 -7.81 -22.59
N GLY A 13 -16.81 -8.12 -22.81
CA GLY A 13 -17.91 -7.17 -22.62
C GLY A 13 -18.19 -6.90 -21.14
N GLU A 14 -18.12 -7.93 -20.29
CA GLU A 14 -18.21 -7.75 -18.84
C GLU A 14 -17.01 -6.94 -18.30
N LEU A 15 -15.80 -7.20 -18.82
CA LEU A 15 -14.62 -6.41 -18.48
C LEU A 15 -14.80 -4.94 -18.84
N ASP A 16 -15.20 -4.65 -20.07
CA ASP A 16 -15.43 -3.28 -20.53
C ASP A 16 -16.48 -2.56 -19.68
N ALA A 17 -17.55 -3.26 -19.29
CA ALA A 17 -18.58 -2.74 -18.41
C ALA A 17 -18.01 -2.38 -17.02
N ALA A 18 -17.23 -3.27 -16.40
CA ALA A 18 -16.60 -3.04 -15.10
C ALA A 18 -15.60 -1.87 -15.15
N LEU A 19 -14.73 -1.80 -16.17
CA LEU A 19 -13.77 -0.72 -16.35
C LEU A 19 -14.47 0.63 -16.59
N LYS A 20 -15.57 0.65 -17.34
CA LYS A 20 -16.37 1.86 -17.55
C LYS A 20 -17.01 2.38 -16.25
N VAL A 21 -17.46 1.48 -15.38
CA VAL A 21 -17.97 1.84 -14.06
C VAL A 21 -16.84 2.44 -13.21
N LEU A 22 -15.66 1.80 -13.16
CA LEU A 22 -14.48 2.31 -12.44
C LEU A 22 -14.05 3.69 -12.93
N ALA A 23 -14.04 3.91 -14.24
CA ALA A 23 -13.69 5.21 -14.82
C ALA A 23 -14.65 6.34 -14.39
N GLY A 24 -15.89 5.98 -14.04
CA GLY A 24 -16.88 6.91 -13.48
C GLY A 24 -16.77 7.12 -11.96
N TYR A 25 -15.99 6.32 -11.24
CA TYR A 25 -15.83 6.45 -9.80
C TYR A 25 -14.85 7.58 -9.42
N PRO A 26 -14.97 8.15 -8.21
CA PRO A 26 -13.96 9.06 -7.68
C PRO A 26 -12.59 8.40 -7.64
N PRO A 27 -11.48 9.14 -7.84
CA PRO A 27 -10.15 8.60 -7.64
C PRO A 27 -9.93 8.21 -6.18
N LEU A 28 -9.08 7.22 -5.92
CA LEU A 28 -8.76 6.76 -4.56
C LEU A 28 -7.85 7.75 -3.83
N VAL A 29 -6.96 8.39 -4.57
CA VAL A 29 -6.03 9.41 -4.05
C VAL A 29 -6.10 10.67 -4.91
N PHE A 30 -5.64 11.78 -4.35
CA PHE A 30 -5.55 13.06 -5.04
C PHE A 30 -4.14 13.28 -5.59
N ALA A 31 -4.00 13.81 -6.80
CA ALA A 31 -2.69 14.07 -7.42
C ALA A 31 -1.74 14.92 -6.56
N GLY A 32 -2.28 15.83 -5.74
CA GLY A 32 -1.50 16.61 -4.77
C GLY A 32 -0.85 15.74 -3.69
N GLU A 33 -1.49 14.65 -3.25
CA GLU A 33 -0.90 13.68 -2.33
C GLU A 33 0.28 12.97 -3.00
N SER A 34 0.14 12.53 -4.25
CA SER A 34 1.24 11.90 -5.00
C SER A 34 2.43 12.84 -5.18
N ARG A 35 2.19 14.13 -5.47
CA ARG A 35 3.27 15.15 -5.51
C ARG A 35 3.95 15.35 -4.16
N ALA A 36 3.20 15.34 -3.07
CA ALA A 36 3.79 15.43 -1.72
C ALA A 36 4.68 14.22 -1.43
N LEU A 37 4.26 13.02 -1.81
CA LEU A 37 5.10 11.82 -1.71
C LEU A 37 6.36 11.92 -2.58
N THR A 38 6.25 12.42 -3.81
CA THR A 38 7.42 12.66 -4.69
C THR A 38 8.44 13.57 -4.01
N GLY A 39 7.98 14.65 -3.37
CA GLY A 39 8.85 15.53 -2.58
C GLY A 39 9.53 14.83 -1.39
N ALA A 40 8.79 13.98 -0.68
CA ALA A 40 9.35 13.19 0.42
C ALA A 40 10.40 12.17 -0.09
N LEU A 41 10.14 11.51 -1.22
CA LEU A 41 11.06 10.56 -1.84
C LEU A 41 12.32 11.24 -2.39
N ALA A 42 12.25 12.48 -2.85
CA ALA A 42 13.44 13.27 -3.19
C ALA A 42 14.35 13.44 -1.97
N GLY A 43 13.79 13.69 -0.79
CA GLY A 43 14.55 13.71 0.46
C GLY A 43 15.23 12.37 0.79
N VAL A 44 14.58 11.25 0.46
CA VAL A 44 15.19 9.91 0.60
C VAL A 44 16.36 9.75 -0.37
N ALA A 45 16.21 10.14 -1.63
CA ALA A 45 17.27 10.06 -2.63
C ALA A 45 18.50 10.89 -2.26
N GLU A 46 18.30 11.99 -1.55
CA GLU A 46 19.38 12.86 -1.04
C GLU A 46 19.93 12.42 0.33
N GLY A 47 19.50 11.31 0.88
CA GLY A 47 19.96 10.77 2.17
C GLY A 47 19.44 11.55 3.39
N ARG A 48 18.42 12.42 3.23
CA ARG A 48 17.81 13.20 4.31
C ARG A 48 16.63 12.51 4.98
N ALA A 49 16.18 11.36 4.46
CA ALA A 49 15.11 10.55 5.00
C ALA A 49 15.35 9.08 4.65
N PHE A 50 14.61 8.18 5.29
CA PHE A 50 14.62 6.74 5.02
C PHE A 50 13.27 6.31 4.45
N LEU A 51 13.24 5.47 3.42
CA LEU A 51 12.01 4.89 2.88
C LEU A 51 11.72 3.54 3.55
N LEU A 52 10.59 3.44 4.23
CA LEU A 52 10.01 2.18 4.68
C LEU A 52 8.82 1.83 3.77
N GLN A 53 8.99 0.84 2.91
CA GLN A 53 7.88 0.21 2.20
C GLN A 53 7.58 -1.15 2.83
N ALA A 54 6.38 -1.31 3.40
CA ALA A 54 6.00 -2.50 4.13
C ALA A 54 4.52 -2.85 3.91
N GLY A 55 4.16 -4.12 4.08
CA GLY A 55 2.79 -4.60 3.94
C GLY A 55 2.72 -5.98 3.28
N ASP A 56 1.55 -6.36 2.80
CA ASP A 56 1.29 -7.69 2.27
C ASP A 56 1.91 -7.90 0.88
N CYS A 57 2.27 -9.15 0.58
CA CYS A 57 2.65 -9.56 -0.77
C CYS A 57 1.46 -9.45 -1.74
N ALA A 58 0.27 -9.86 -1.27
CA ALA A 58 -1.02 -9.62 -1.90
C ALA A 58 -2.08 -9.57 -0.80
N GLU A 59 -2.92 -8.55 -0.83
CA GLU A 59 -4.06 -8.42 0.08
C GLU A 59 -5.14 -9.44 -0.27
N SER A 60 -5.90 -9.88 0.75
CA SER A 60 -7.04 -10.79 0.60
C SER A 60 -8.35 -10.05 0.85
N PHE A 61 -9.39 -10.39 0.07
CA PHE A 61 -10.73 -9.86 0.30
C PHE A 61 -11.33 -10.35 1.63
N GLU A 62 -11.01 -11.59 2.04
CA GLU A 62 -11.50 -12.16 3.31
C GLU A 62 -10.85 -11.50 4.53
N ALA A 63 -9.62 -11.05 4.40
CA ALA A 63 -8.90 -10.35 5.48
C ALA A 63 -9.31 -8.88 5.64
N PHE A 64 -10.28 -8.40 4.85
CA PHE A 64 -10.75 -7.03 4.93
C PHE A 64 -11.60 -6.81 6.19
N SER A 65 -11.00 -6.17 7.18
CA SER A 65 -11.66 -5.79 8.44
C SER A 65 -10.95 -4.58 9.06
N ALA A 66 -11.67 -3.84 9.92
CA ALA A 66 -11.10 -2.71 10.64
C ALA A 66 -9.89 -3.13 11.51
N ASP A 67 -9.98 -4.30 12.16
CA ASP A 67 -8.90 -4.83 12.98
C ASP A 67 -7.67 -5.17 12.15
N SER A 68 -7.83 -5.84 11.01
CA SER A 68 -6.74 -6.18 10.11
C SER A 68 -6.02 -4.93 9.56
N ILE A 69 -6.77 -3.92 9.16
CA ILE A 69 -6.23 -2.64 8.68
C ILE A 69 -5.45 -1.95 9.81
N ARG A 70 -6.03 -1.90 11.01
CA ARG A 70 -5.40 -1.30 12.19
C ARG A 70 -4.09 -1.99 12.54
N GLU A 71 -4.06 -3.33 12.61
CA GLU A 71 -2.86 -4.08 12.99
C GLU A 71 -1.74 -3.94 11.96
N ARG A 72 -2.05 -3.91 10.66
CA ARG A 72 -1.06 -3.62 9.61
C ARG A 72 -0.46 -2.22 9.77
N LEU A 73 -1.31 -1.21 9.98
CA LEU A 73 -0.84 0.15 10.24
C LEU A 73 0.04 0.22 11.49
N LYS A 74 -0.38 -0.44 12.58
CA LYS A 74 0.37 -0.52 13.83
C LYS A 74 1.79 -1.03 13.59
N VAL A 75 1.97 -2.12 12.86
CA VAL A 75 3.31 -2.67 12.56
C VAL A 75 4.15 -1.67 11.75
N ILE A 76 3.59 -1.02 10.74
CA ILE A 76 4.29 -0.01 9.94
C ILE A 76 4.77 1.15 10.83
N LEU A 77 3.91 1.62 11.72
CA LEU A 77 4.25 2.72 12.64
C LEU A 77 5.33 2.32 13.65
N GLN A 78 5.24 1.10 14.23
CA GLN A 78 6.25 0.57 15.14
C GLN A 78 7.63 0.48 14.47
N MET A 79 7.69 -0.06 13.26
CA MET A 79 8.93 -0.13 12.47
C MET A 79 9.47 1.28 12.16
N ALA A 80 8.59 2.22 11.80
CA ALA A 80 8.99 3.59 11.45
C ALA A 80 9.61 4.33 12.65
N VAL A 81 9.08 4.16 13.86
CA VAL A 81 9.64 4.78 15.08
C VAL A 81 11.06 4.25 15.35
N VAL A 82 11.24 2.93 15.29
CA VAL A 82 12.54 2.30 15.48
C VAL A 82 13.55 2.77 14.44
N LEU A 83 13.16 2.81 13.17
CA LEU A 83 14.02 3.27 12.07
C LEU A 83 14.37 4.76 12.21
N THR A 84 13.39 5.60 12.51
CA THR A 84 13.61 7.04 12.70
C THR A 84 14.61 7.30 13.83
N TYR A 85 14.42 6.62 14.97
CA TYR A 85 15.32 6.75 16.11
C TYR A 85 16.73 6.26 15.76
N SER A 86 16.84 5.06 15.16
CA SER A 86 18.14 4.43 14.88
C SER A 86 18.93 5.14 13.78
N ALA A 87 18.24 5.64 12.76
CA ALA A 87 18.88 6.32 11.64
C ALA A 87 19.11 7.84 11.87
N GLY A 88 18.40 8.43 12.83
CA GLY A 88 18.46 9.88 13.09
C GLY A 88 17.90 10.75 11.97
N VAL A 89 17.09 10.16 11.07
CA VAL A 89 16.41 10.85 9.97
C VAL A 89 14.94 10.45 9.90
N PRO A 90 14.06 11.30 9.35
CA PRO A 90 12.65 10.95 9.17
C PRO A 90 12.46 9.67 8.34
N THR A 91 11.44 8.89 8.65
CA THR A 91 11.02 7.72 7.87
C THR A 91 9.77 8.04 7.06
N VAL A 92 9.89 7.96 5.73
CA VAL A 92 8.77 8.01 4.79
C VAL A 92 8.11 6.64 4.77
N LYS A 93 6.84 6.57 5.18
CA LYS A 93 6.08 5.32 5.36
C LYS A 93 5.18 5.08 4.16
N VAL A 94 5.47 4.03 3.39
CA VAL A 94 4.69 3.60 2.22
C VAL A 94 4.17 2.19 2.47
N GLY A 95 2.86 2.07 2.68
CA GLY A 95 2.20 0.78 2.91
C GLY A 95 1.85 0.09 1.60
N ARG A 96 2.14 -1.21 1.48
CA ARG A 96 1.53 -2.09 0.48
C ARG A 96 0.16 -2.51 1.01
N ILE A 97 -0.77 -1.57 0.97
CA ILE A 97 -2.12 -1.66 1.55
C ILE A 97 -3.06 -0.79 0.74
N ALA A 98 -4.33 -1.12 0.73
CA ALA A 98 -5.38 -0.42 0.00
C ALA A 98 -5.21 -0.46 -1.53
N GLY A 99 -4.86 -1.65 -2.08
CA GLY A 99 -4.73 -1.84 -3.52
C GLY A 99 -3.87 -3.02 -3.95
N GLN A 100 -3.07 -3.61 -3.08
CA GLN A 100 -2.18 -4.73 -3.44
C GLN A 100 -2.96 -6.05 -3.57
N TYR A 101 -4.02 -6.07 -4.37
CA TYR A 101 -4.86 -7.27 -4.58
C TYR A 101 -4.41 -8.12 -5.78
N ALA A 102 -3.58 -7.60 -6.67
CA ALA A 102 -3.01 -8.35 -7.78
C ALA A 102 -1.72 -9.09 -7.37
N LYS A 103 -1.48 -10.24 -7.97
CA LYS A 103 -0.29 -11.07 -7.72
C LYS A 103 0.34 -11.53 -9.03
N PRO A 104 1.58 -11.14 -9.35
CA PRO A 104 2.28 -11.62 -10.54
C PRO A 104 2.64 -13.10 -10.39
N ARG A 105 2.60 -13.85 -11.49
CA ARG A 105 2.89 -15.29 -11.51
C ARG A 105 3.98 -15.62 -12.54
N SER A 106 4.86 -16.55 -12.17
CA SER A 106 5.88 -17.06 -13.09
C SER A 106 5.31 -18.05 -14.10
N SER A 107 4.20 -18.75 -13.74
CA SER A 107 3.46 -19.65 -14.61
C SER A 107 2.02 -19.19 -14.72
N GLY A 108 1.42 -19.38 -15.90
CA GLY A 108 -0.02 -19.15 -16.13
C GLY A 108 -0.91 -20.18 -15.46
N THR A 109 -0.37 -21.35 -15.11
CA THR A 109 -1.10 -22.47 -14.50
C THR A 109 -0.39 -23.00 -13.25
N GLU A 110 -1.15 -23.69 -12.40
CA GLU A 110 -0.71 -24.44 -11.22
C GLU A 110 -1.23 -25.88 -11.33
N THR A 111 -0.41 -26.86 -10.94
CA THR A 111 -0.81 -28.28 -10.92
C THR A 111 -0.79 -28.80 -9.50
N ILE A 112 -1.92 -29.30 -9.00
CA ILE A 112 -2.05 -29.96 -7.70
C ILE A 112 -2.71 -31.33 -7.94
N GLU A 113 -2.09 -32.40 -7.43
CA GLU A 113 -2.60 -33.79 -7.56
C GLU A 113 -2.95 -34.20 -9.01
N GLY A 114 -2.17 -33.69 -9.99
CA GLY A 114 -2.37 -33.99 -11.41
C GLY A 114 -3.49 -33.18 -12.09
N ILE A 115 -4.17 -32.30 -11.38
CA ILE A 115 -5.14 -31.35 -11.94
C ILE A 115 -4.41 -30.05 -12.24
N GLU A 116 -4.52 -29.57 -13.46
CA GLU A 116 -3.96 -28.28 -13.88
C GLU A 116 -5.07 -27.22 -13.98
N LEU A 117 -4.90 -26.11 -13.30
CA LEU A 117 -5.81 -24.96 -13.31
C LEU A 117 -5.04 -23.64 -13.50
N PRO A 118 -5.72 -22.55 -13.91
CA PRO A 118 -5.10 -21.22 -13.93
C PRO A 118 -4.51 -20.86 -12.57
N SER A 119 -3.37 -20.17 -12.60
CA SER A 119 -2.73 -19.67 -11.37
C SER A 119 -3.61 -18.67 -10.63
N PHE A 120 -3.52 -18.64 -9.30
CA PHE A 120 -4.08 -17.57 -8.51
C PHE A 120 -3.31 -16.26 -8.80
N ARG A 121 -3.98 -15.29 -9.39
CA ARG A 121 -3.43 -13.98 -9.81
C ARG A 121 -3.75 -12.84 -8.85
N GLY A 122 -4.19 -13.17 -7.62
CA GLY A 122 -4.65 -12.21 -6.62
C GLY A 122 -6.16 -11.96 -6.71
N HIS A 123 -6.71 -11.49 -5.60
CA HIS A 123 -8.17 -11.28 -5.47
C HIS A 123 -8.74 -10.23 -6.44
N LEU A 124 -7.89 -9.37 -7.00
CA LEU A 124 -8.27 -8.47 -8.10
C LEU A 124 -8.76 -9.23 -9.34
N VAL A 125 -8.30 -10.46 -9.53
CA VAL A 125 -8.52 -11.24 -10.75
C VAL A 125 -9.39 -12.47 -10.52
N ASN A 126 -8.98 -13.34 -9.58
CA ASN A 126 -9.62 -14.62 -9.32
C ASN A 126 -9.50 -15.01 -7.85
N ASP A 127 -9.97 -16.20 -7.47
CA ASP A 127 -9.92 -16.64 -6.08
C ASP A 127 -8.79 -17.63 -5.81
N ILE A 128 -8.43 -17.77 -4.51
CA ILE A 128 -7.33 -18.62 -4.06
C ILE A 128 -7.69 -20.10 -4.06
N GLU A 129 -8.98 -20.46 -3.94
CA GLU A 129 -9.42 -21.84 -3.94
C GLU A 129 -8.99 -22.57 -5.23
N PHE A 130 -8.56 -23.81 -5.09
CA PHE A 130 -8.09 -24.61 -6.23
C PHE A 130 -9.26 -25.35 -6.90
N THR A 131 -10.17 -24.57 -7.50
CA THR A 131 -11.30 -25.07 -8.30
C THR A 131 -11.37 -24.29 -9.62
N ALA A 132 -11.91 -24.91 -10.66
CA ALA A 132 -12.03 -24.25 -11.96
C ALA A 132 -12.86 -22.95 -11.88
N ALA A 133 -13.94 -22.96 -11.11
CA ALA A 133 -14.78 -21.78 -10.92
C ALA A 133 -14.03 -20.64 -10.20
N ALA A 134 -13.32 -20.93 -9.09
CA ALA A 134 -12.58 -19.96 -8.32
C ALA A 134 -11.39 -19.38 -9.11
N ARG A 135 -10.76 -20.16 -9.97
CA ARG A 135 -9.60 -19.73 -10.78
C ARG A 135 -9.96 -19.01 -12.07
N THR A 136 -11.23 -18.96 -12.42
CA THR A 136 -11.72 -18.16 -13.55
C THR A 136 -11.68 -16.67 -13.19
N PRO A 137 -11.05 -15.80 -14.03
CA PRO A 137 -11.08 -14.36 -13.79
C PRO A 137 -12.49 -13.77 -13.84
N VAL A 138 -12.82 -12.88 -12.91
CA VAL A 138 -14.13 -12.24 -12.78
C VAL A 138 -13.99 -10.73 -12.73
N PRO A 139 -14.51 -9.97 -13.74
CA PRO A 139 -14.34 -8.50 -13.80
C PRO A 139 -14.92 -7.73 -12.61
N ASP A 140 -15.99 -8.20 -11.98
CA ASP A 140 -16.59 -7.56 -10.81
C ASP A 140 -15.63 -7.46 -9.60
N ARG A 141 -14.59 -8.29 -9.56
CA ARG A 141 -13.55 -8.23 -8.54
C ARG A 141 -12.75 -6.91 -8.60
N LEU A 142 -12.66 -6.29 -9.76
CA LEU A 142 -12.08 -4.95 -9.93
C LEU A 142 -12.87 -3.90 -9.13
N LEU A 143 -14.21 -3.96 -9.18
CA LEU A 143 -15.08 -3.07 -8.41
C LEU A 143 -14.98 -3.34 -6.91
N GLN A 144 -14.94 -4.61 -6.51
CA GLN A 144 -14.78 -4.99 -5.11
C GLN A 144 -13.44 -4.49 -4.55
N ALA A 145 -12.35 -4.66 -5.29
CA ALA A 145 -11.02 -4.16 -4.91
C ALA A 145 -11.02 -2.63 -4.72
N TYR A 146 -11.66 -1.88 -5.64
CA TYR A 146 -11.82 -0.44 -5.49
C TYR A 146 -12.57 -0.08 -4.20
N HIS A 147 -13.70 -0.71 -3.91
CA HIS A 147 -14.49 -0.40 -2.70
C HIS A 147 -13.75 -0.73 -1.41
N GLN A 148 -13.05 -1.85 -1.37
CA GLN A 148 -12.21 -2.20 -0.21
C GLN A 148 -11.02 -1.26 -0.06
N SER A 149 -10.38 -0.86 -1.16
CA SER A 149 -9.30 0.13 -1.16
C SER A 149 -9.77 1.49 -0.65
N ALA A 150 -10.92 1.97 -1.13
CA ALA A 150 -11.52 3.23 -0.69
C ALA A 150 -11.84 3.23 0.81
N SER A 151 -12.43 2.14 1.31
CA SER A 151 -12.74 1.99 2.74
C SER A 151 -11.47 1.92 3.59
N THR A 152 -10.45 1.21 3.12
CA THR A 152 -9.14 1.11 3.78
C THR A 152 -8.47 2.47 3.87
N LEU A 153 -8.41 3.21 2.75
CA LEU A 153 -7.85 4.57 2.70
C LEU A 153 -8.56 5.53 3.66
N ASN A 154 -9.90 5.48 3.69
CA ASN A 154 -10.68 6.30 4.61
C ASN A 154 -10.30 6.01 6.07
N LEU A 155 -10.18 4.73 6.45
CA LEU A 155 -9.82 4.33 7.80
C LEU A 155 -8.36 4.68 8.13
N LEU A 156 -7.42 4.50 7.19
CA LEU A 156 -6.04 4.92 7.37
C LEU A 156 -5.93 6.42 7.63
N ARG A 157 -6.62 7.26 6.84
CA ARG A 157 -6.65 8.71 7.05
C ARG A 157 -7.21 9.07 8.42
N ALA A 158 -8.29 8.41 8.86
CA ALA A 158 -8.86 8.62 10.18
C ALA A 158 -7.86 8.25 11.30
N PHE A 159 -7.15 7.15 11.17
CA PHE A 159 -6.15 6.72 12.16
C PHE A 159 -4.93 7.64 12.21
N THR A 160 -4.43 8.08 11.05
CA THR A 160 -3.22 8.90 10.98
C THR A 160 -3.40 10.35 11.41
N THR A 161 -4.66 10.84 11.39
CA THR A 161 -5.00 12.20 11.83
C THR A 161 -5.73 12.25 13.17
N GLY A 162 -6.34 11.14 13.62
CA GLY A 162 -7.20 11.06 14.79
C GLY A 162 -6.50 10.64 16.10
N GLY A 163 -5.15 10.73 16.17
CA GLY A 163 -4.38 10.42 17.39
C GLY A 163 -4.11 8.91 17.61
N PHE A 164 -4.51 8.03 16.71
CA PHE A 164 -4.11 6.62 16.79
C PHE A 164 -2.62 6.45 16.50
N ALA A 165 -2.06 7.26 15.62
CA ALA A 165 -0.66 7.26 15.23
C ALA A 165 0.23 8.14 16.14
N ASP A 166 -0.26 8.51 17.33
CA ASP A 166 0.50 9.25 18.35
C ASP A 166 1.80 8.52 18.72
N LEU A 167 2.90 9.25 18.75
CA LEU A 167 4.23 8.69 18.94
C LEU A 167 4.38 7.97 20.28
N SER A 168 3.78 8.50 21.34
CA SER A 168 3.80 7.87 22.68
C SER A 168 3.03 6.55 22.68
N ARG A 169 1.90 6.50 21.97
CA ARG A 169 1.11 5.27 21.80
C ARG A 169 1.85 4.22 20.98
N VAL A 170 2.49 4.62 19.88
CA VAL A 170 3.29 3.69 19.07
C VAL A 170 4.47 3.15 19.90
N HIS A 171 5.10 3.99 20.71
CA HIS A 171 6.14 3.54 21.62
C HIS A 171 5.62 2.56 22.68
N GLN A 172 4.44 2.78 23.24
CA GLN A 172 3.80 1.81 24.14
C GLN A 172 3.63 0.43 23.50
N TRP A 173 3.22 0.36 22.24
CA TRP A 173 3.13 -0.91 21.51
C TRP A 173 4.48 -1.59 21.33
N ASN A 174 5.56 -0.81 21.14
CA ASN A 174 6.92 -1.34 21.09
C ASN A 174 7.32 -1.94 22.45
N GLN A 175 6.99 -1.28 23.57
CA GLN A 175 7.22 -1.80 24.89
C GLN A 175 6.44 -3.12 25.17
N GLU A 176 5.16 -3.18 24.75
CA GLU A 176 4.34 -4.40 24.84
C GLU A 176 4.97 -5.56 24.05
N PHE A 177 5.50 -5.30 22.85
CA PHE A 177 6.21 -6.30 22.05
C PHE A 177 7.50 -6.78 22.76
N VAL A 178 8.31 -5.86 23.30
CA VAL A 178 9.52 -6.16 24.06
C VAL A 178 9.19 -7.05 25.26
N ALA A 179 8.14 -6.73 26.00
CA ALA A 179 7.74 -7.47 27.20
C ALA A 179 7.17 -8.87 26.90
N SER A 180 6.53 -9.06 25.72
CA SER A 180 5.79 -10.27 25.38
C SER A 180 6.55 -11.28 24.50
N SER A 181 7.71 -10.90 23.95
CA SER A 181 8.45 -11.68 22.96
C SER A 181 9.92 -11.88 23.35
N PRO A 182 10.45 -13.11 23.28
CA PRO A 182 11.89 -13.35 23.50
C PRO A 182 12.78 -12.60 22.49
N GLU A 183 12.31 -12.43 21.26
CA GLU A 183 12.97 -11.62 20.23
C GLU A 183 12.93 -10.15 20.59
N GLY A 184 11.83 -9.68 21.16
CA GLY A 184 11.64 -8.31 21.63
C GLY A 184 12.62 -7.92 22.72
N GLN A 185 12.96 -8.82 23.64
CA GLN A 185 13.90 -8.57 24.73
C GLN A 185 15.28 -8.12 24.23
N ARG A 186 15.68 -8.51 23.02
CA ARG A 186 16.93 -8.04 22.40
C ARG A 186 16.92 -6.54 22.10
N TYR A 187 15.75 -5.93 22.04
CA TYR A 187 15.53 -4.51 21.74
C TYR A 187 15.14 -3.69 22.98
N GLU A 188 15.19 -4.28 24.19
CA GLU A 188 14.81 -3.61 25.43
C GLU A 188 15.60 -2.33 25.67
N GLN A 189 16.90 -2.34 25.41
CA GLN A 189 17.74 -1.16 25.54
C GLN A 189 17.26 -0.05 24.61
N LEU A 190 17.00 -0.35 23.33
CA LEU A 190 16.54 0.61 22.33
C LEU A 190 15.18 1.20 22.73
N ALA A 191 14.24 0.37 23.19
CA ALA A 191 12.93 0.83 23.66
C ALA A 191 13.07 1.79 24.85
N SER A 192 13.98 1.48 25.79
CA SER A 192 14.26 2.35 26.95
C SER A 192 14.93 3.68 26.57
N GLU A 193 15.74 3.70 25.51
CA GLU A 193 16.37 4.91 24.98
C GLU A 193 15.33 5.81 24.29
N ILE A 194 14.42 5.24 23.51
CA ILE A 194 13.30 5.97 22.89
C ILE A 194 12.41 6.57 23.98
N GLU A 195 12.08 5.81 25.02
CA GLU A 195 11.28 6.32 26.15
C GLU A 195 11.93 7.54 26.82
N ARG A 196 13.24 7.47 27.05
CA ARG A 196 13.98 8.63 27.62
C ARG A 196 13.93 9.86 26.71
N ALA A 197 14.04 9.65 25.40
CA ALA A 197 13.94 10.74 24.43
C ALA A 197 12.54 11.39 24.43
N LEU A 198 11.48 10.58 24.48
CA LEU A 198 10.10 11.08 24.56
C LEU A 198 9.84 11.85 25.85
N ARG A 199 10.26 11.32 27.00
CA ARG A 199 10.14 12.01 28.30
C ARG A 199 10.93 13.31 28.33
N PHE A 200 12.10 13.37 27.69
CA PHE A 200 12.87 14.60 27.57
C PHE A 200 12.12 15.65 26.73
N MET A 201 11.54 15.26 25.60
CA MET A 201 10.74 16.16 24.76
C MET A 201 9.54 16.70 25.53
N GLU A 202 8.81 15.85 26.24
CA GLU A 202 7.67 16.21 27.08
C GLU A 202 8.09 17.18 28.20
N ALA A 203 9.20 16.91 28.86
CA ALA A 203 9.75 17.82 29.89
C ALA A 203 10.16 19.20 29.33
N CYS A 204 10.49 19.27 28.03
CA CYS A 204 10.75 20.51 27.32
C CYS A 204 9.47 21.23 26.83
N GLY A 205 8.27 20.68 27.11
CA GLY A 205 6.99 21.19 26.62
C GLY A 205 6.69 20.87 25.16
N LEU A 206 7.40 19.88 24.59
CA LEU A 206 7.18 19.38 23.24
C LEU A 206 6.31 18.12 23.33
N ASP A 207 5.03 18.30 23.64
CA ASP A 207 4.03 17.23 23.74
C ASP A 207 3.05 17.25 22.56
N HIS A 208 2.08 16.33 22.57
CA HIS A 208 1.09 16.20 21.50
C HIS A 208 0.19 17.42 21.33
N ASP A 209 -0.02 18.22 22.37
CA ASP A 209 -0.86 19.42 22.31
C ASP A 209 -0.10 20.60 21.66
N THR A 210 1.23 20.62 21.81
CA THR A 210 2.07 21.70 21.32
C THR A 210 2.71 21.42 19.97
N VAL A 211 2.92 20.13 19.61
CA VAL A 211 3.60 19.72 18.37
C VAL A 211 2.72 18.71 17.59
N PRO A 212 1.91 19.18 16.61
CA PRO A 212 1.04 18.30 15.82
C PRO A 212 1.75 17.09 15.17
N ALA A 213 3.03 17.24 14.79
CA ALA A 213 3.83 16.16 14.23
C ALA A 213 4.05 14.95 15.17
N LEU A 214 3.77 15.09 16.47
CA LEU A 214 3.88 13.98 17.42
C LEU A 214 2.65 13.06 17.40
N HIS A 215 1.48 13.54 16.97
CA HIS A 215 0.25 12.75 16.96
C HIS A 215 -0.38 12.58 15.57
N GLN A 216 0.20 13.22 14.55
CA GLN A 216 -0.20 13.04 13.15
C GLN A 216 1.00 12.57 12.34
N THR A 217 0.76 11.69 11.40
CA THR A 217 1.83 11.19 10.52
C THR A 217 1.29 10.84 9.15
N ASP A 218 2.09 11.12 8.12
CA ASP A 218 1.77 10.69 6.78
C ASP A 218 2.05 9.20 6.63
N VAL A 219 1.09 8.49 6.08
CA VAL A 219 1.21 7.10 5.62
C VAL A 219 0.64 7.03 4.22
N TRP A 220 1.50 6.69 3.28
CA TRP A 220 1.18 6.57 1.87
C TRP A 220 0.80 5.14 1.53
N THR A 221 0.00 4.94 0.49
CA THR A 221 -0.37 3.61 0.00
C THR A 221 0.30 3.31 -1.33
N SER A 222 0.57 2.03 -1.59
CA SER A 222 1.20 1.61 -2.84
C SER A 222 0.77 0.20 -3.24
N HIS A 223 0.84 -0.09 -4.54
CA HIS A 223 0.70 -1.44 -5.07
C HIS A 223 1.45 -1.60 -6.40
N GLU A 224 1.63 -2.85 -6.84
CA GLU A 224 2.14 -3.17 -8.17
C GLU A 224 1.05 -2.92 -9.22
N ALA A 225 1.32 -2.03 -10.17
CA ALA A 225 0.46 -1.78 -11.31
C ALA A 225 0.50 -2.99 -12.27
N LEU A 226 -0.25 -4.04 -11.97
CA LEU A 226 -0.21 -5.30 -12.69
C LEU A 226 -1.29 -5.39 -13.78
N VAL A 227 -2.53 -5.05 -13.44
CA VAL A 227 -3.70 -5.10 -14.35
C VAL A 227 -3.92 -3.72 -14.93
N LEU A 228 -3.33 -3.44 -16.09
CA LEU A 228 -3.29 -2.08 -16.66
C LEU A 228 -4.67 -1.46 -16.91
N GLY A 229 -5.68 -2.26 -17.25
CA GLY A 229 -7.04 -1.76 -17.40
C GLY A 229 -7.61 -1.14 -16.11
N TYR A 230 -7.28 -1.72 -14.94
CA TYR A 230 -7.66 -1.17 -13.63
C TYR A 230 -6.98 0.18 -13.37
N GLU A 231 -5.67 0.27 -13.63
CA GLU A 231 -4.88 1.48 -13.43
C GLU A 231 -5.33 2.61 -14.38
N GLU A 232 -5.53 2.27 -15.66
CA GLU A 232 -6.05 3.22 -16.66
C GLU A 232 -7.42 3.76 -16.27
N ALA A 233 -8.34 2.90 -15.82
CA ALA A 233 -9.67 3.29 -15.39
C ALA A 233 -9.66 4.26 -14.19
N LEU A 234 -8.62 4.25 -13.35
CA LEU A 234 -8.43 5.14 -12.19
C LEU A 234 -7.45 6.29 -12.46
N THR A 235 -6.87 6.37 -13.66
CA THR A 235 -6.01 7.49 -14.07
C THR A 235 -6.84 8.75 -14.32
N ARG A 236 -6.39 9.88 -13.80
CA ARG A 236 -7.07 11.18 -13.89
C ARG A 236 -6.13 12.28 -14.33
N LYS A 237 -6.66 13.23 -15.10
CA LYS A 237 -5.95 14.45 -15.44
C LYS A 237 -6.06 15.44 -14.28
N ASP A 238 -4.94 15.87 -13.74
CA ASP A 238 -4.93 16.92 -12.71
C ASP A 238 -5.27 18.29 -13.32
N SER A 239 -6.23 18.97 -12.73
CA SER A 239 -6.67 20.28 -13.20
C SER A 239 -5.67 21.41 -12.90
N LEU A 240 -4.72 21.18 -11.98
CA LEU A 240 -3.73 22.18 -11.57
C LEU A 240 -2.50 22.17 -12.47
N THR A 241 -2.00 20.96 -12.81
CA THR A 241 -0.77 20.82 -13.62
C THR A 241 -1.05 20.46 -15.08
N GLY A 242 -2.18 19.83 -15.35
CA GLY A 242 -2.52 19.30 -16.67
C GLY A 242 -1.92 17.93 -16.95
N ASP A 243 -1.15 17.37 -16.00
CA ASP A 243 -0.54 16.05 -16.10
C ASP A 243 -1.53 14.94 -15.75
N TRP A 244 -1.26 13.72 -16.22
CA TRP A 244 -2.04 12.55 -15.89
C TRP A 244 -1.42 11.83 -14.70
N TYR A 245 -2.24 11.44 -13.73
CA TYR A 245 -1.85 10.67 -12.55
C TYR A 245 -2.65 9.39 -12.47
N ASP A 246 -1.98 8.28 -12.20
CA ASP A 246 -2.65 7.09 -11.71
C ASP A 246 -3.06 7.34 -10.27
N CYS A 247 -4.36 7.45 -10.04
CA CYS A 247 -4.95 7.76 -8.74
C CYS A 247 -5.52 6.53 -8.05
N SER A 248 -5.05 5.35 -8.39
CA SER A 248 -5.37 4.08 -7.72
C SER A 248 -4.63 3.92 -6.39
N ALA A 249 -3.48 4.57 -6.21
CA ALA A 249 -2.71 4.68 -4.97
C ALA A 249 -1.81 5.93 -5.00
N HIS A 250 -1.16 6.26 -3.87
CA HIS A 250 -0.18 7.37 -3.83
C HIS A 250 1.09 7.04 -4.63
N MET A 251 1.46 5.77 -4.70
CA MET A 251 2.57 5.25 -5.47
C MET A 251 2.19 3.93 -6.13
N VAL A 252 2.34 3.84 -7.43
CA VAL A 252 2.31 2.58 -8.17
C VAL A 252 3.72 2.22 -8.62
N TRP A 253 4.01 0.93 -8.76
CA TRP A 253 5.35 0.48 -9.14
C TRP A 253 5.30 -0.70 -10.11
N ILE A 254 6.38 -0.88 -10.87
CA ILE A 254 6.57 -1.98 -11.82
C ILE A 254 7.35 -3.09 -11.15
N GLY A 255 6.82 -4.32 -11.20
CA GLY A 255 7.48 -5.50 -10.70
C GLY A 255 8.41 -6.16 -11.73
N GLU A 256 9.15 -7.19 -11.29
CA GLU A 256 10.13 -7.90 -12.10
C GLU A 256 9.53 -8.50 -13.38
N ARG A 257 8.26 -8.92 -13.34
CA ARG A 257 7.60 -9.62 -14.46
C ARG A 257 6.98 -8.67 -15.49
N THR A 258 6.99 -7.37 -15.23
CA THR A 258 6.35 -6.35 -16.08
C THR A 258 7.29 -5.22 -16.50
N ARG A 259 8.60 -5.37 -16.25
CA ARG A 259 9.63 -4.35 -16.50
C ARG A 259 10.26 -4.37 -17.90
N GLN A 260 9.62 -5.02 -18.88
CA GLN A 260 10.11 -5.04 -20.26
C GLN A 260 10.09 -3.62 -20.82
N LEU A 261 11.26 -3.13 -21.30
CA LEU A 261 11.43 -1.72 -21.74
C LEU A 261 10.54 -1.33 -22.92
N ASP A 262 10.14 -2.29 -23.74
CA ASP A 262 9.22 -2.16 -24.87
C ASP A 262 7.78 -2.59 -24.55
N GLY A 263 7.51 -3.00 -23.30
CA GLY A 263 6.21 -3.46 -22.82
C GLY A 263 5.24 -2.33 -22.52
N ALA A 264 3.96 -2.69 -22.40
CA ALA A 264 2.87 -1.74 -22.14
C ALA A 264 2.97 -1.08 -20.76
N HIS A 265 3.47 -1.79 -19.73
CA HIS A 265 3.64 -1.22 -18.40
C HIS A 265 4.63 -0.05 -18.39
N ILE A 266 5.78 -0.20 -19.02
CA ILE A 266 6.76 0.89 -19.14
C ILE A 266 6.17 2.09 -19.92
N GLU A 267 5.40 1.80 -20.97
CA GLU A 267 4.75 2.88 -21.73
C GLU A 267 3.69 3.62 -20.92
N PHE A 268 2.90 2.90 -20.13
CA PHE A 268 1.91 3.49 -19.22
C PHE A 268 2.61 4.44 -18.23
N PHE A 269 3.70 4.00 -17.59
CA PHE A 269 4.46 4.82 -16.62
C PHE A 269 5.12 6.05 -17.25
N ARG A 270 5.41 6.04 -18.56
CA ARG A 270 5.90 7.24 -19.26
C ARG A 270 4.83 8.30 -19.47
N GLY A 271 3.56 7.92 -19.37
CA GLY A 271 2.42 8.80 -19.59
C GLY A 271 1.82 9.41 -18.34
N ILE A 272 2.26 9.00 -17.15
CA ILE A 272 1.73 9.45 -15.85
C ILE A 272 2.78 10.20 -15.03
N GLY A 273 2.27 11.12 -14.17
CA GLY A 273 3.08 11.91 -13.24
C GLY A 273 3.48 11.17 -11.96
#